data_877b917f6e23a52409d92774094e9a21
#
_entry.id   877b917f6e23a52409d92774094e9a21
#
_cell.length_a   1.000
_cell.length_b   1.000
_cell.length_c   1.000
_cell.angle_alpha   90.00
_cell.angle_beta   90.00
_cell.angle_gamma   90.00
#
_symmetry.space_group_name_H-M   'P 1'
#
loop_
_entity.id
_entity.type
_entity.pdbx_description
1 polymer ?
#
loop_
_entity_poly.entity_id
_entity_poly.type
_entity_poly.pdbx_seq_one_letter_code
_entity_poly.pdbx_strand_id
1 'polypeptide(L)'
;MELRTLRYFLAAAQEENITRAADFLHITQPTLSRQIMDLERELGTTLINRGKNGLTLTDDGIFFRQRAEEIVELADRLEESFVEKNTEVSGTISIGATESIGSRLFARLIRQFSEKYPLVRFHLYNDMADYIKDRMDKGLIDAGLLLEPVDTSKYDYIRLSQKETWGVLMRDDHPLAGQEFITLEEIVRYPLILPLRERVRAEILNWLNCEEKDLNVPLSYTLLSNAVLLVEEGLGCAFCLDGALAIHS
;
A
#
# COMPACT_ATOMS: atom_id res chain seq x y z
N MET A 1 21.52 -15.47 -12.35
CA MET A 1 20.41 -14.51 -12.55
C MET A 1 20.95 -13.09 -12.60
N GLU A 2 20.64 -12.31 -13.63
CA GLU A 2 21.11 -10.93 -13.84
C GLU A 2 19.95 -9.93 -13.67
N LEU A 3 20.22 -8.71 -13.21
CA LEU A 3 19.23 -7.64 -13.06
C LEU A 3 18.46 -7.35 -14.37
N ARG A 4 19.17 -7.39 -15.50
CA ARG A 4 18.56 -7.24 -16.82
C ARG A 4 17.50 -8.31 -17.10
N THR A 5 17.72 -9.54 -16.67
CA THR A 5 16.76 -10.65 -16.84
C THR A 5 15.51 -10.42 -16.00
N LEU A 6 15.64 -9.84 -14.79
CA LEU A 6 14.48 -9.43 -13.98
C LEU A 6 13.64 -8.37 -14.70
N ARG A 7 14.29 -7.32 -15.24
CA ARG A 7 13.60 -6.28 -16.02
C ARG A 7 12.90 -6.86 -17.26
N TYR A 8 13.49 -7.84 -17.93
CA TYR A 8 12.88 -8.54 -19.07
C TYR A 8 11.64 -9.33 -18.67
N PHE A 9 11.72 -10.07 -17.57
CA PHE A 9 10.57 -10.79 -17.04
C PHE A 9 9.44 -9.84 -16.61
N LEU A 10 9.76 -8.76 -15.90
CA LEU A 10 8.77 -7.76 -15.46
C LEU A 10 8.07 -7.09 -16.65
N ALA A 11 8.79 -6.72 -17.69
CA ALA A 11 8.21 -6.17 -18.91
C ALA A 11 7.26 -7.20 -19.59
N ALA A 12 7.65 -8.47 -19.66
CA ALA A 12 6.81 -9.52 -20.22
C ALA A 12 5.52 -9.74 -19.39
N ALA A 13 5.64 -9.69 -18.07
CA ALA A 13 4.52 -9.82 -17.15
C ALA A 13 3.55 -8.60 -17.24
N GLN A 14 4.08 -7.40 -17.40
CA GLN A 14 3.29 -6.17 -17.53
C GLN A 14 2.54 -6.10 -18.86
N GLU A 15 3.21 -6.44 -19.97
CA GLU A 15 2.63 -6.38 -21.30
C GLU A 15 1.70 -7.57 -21.61
N GLU A 16 1.72 -8.62 -20.80
CA GLU A 16 0.97 -9.88 -21.01
C GLU A 16 1.17 -10.47 -22.43
N ASN A 17 2.26 -10.03 -23.09
CA ASN A 17 2.56 -10.37 -24.48
C ASN A 17 4.06 -10.24 -24.75
N ILE A 18 4.71 -11.34 -25.12
CA ILE A 18 6.16 -11.38 -25.38
C ILE A 18 6.58 -10.46 -26.53
N THR A 19 5.77 -10.32 -27.57
CA THR A 19 6.11 -9.45 -28.71
C THR A 19 6.07 -8.00 -28.33
N ARG A 20 4.99 -7.55 -27.66
CA ARG A 20 4.89 -6.16 -27.16
C ARG A 20 5.98 -5.83 -26.15
N ALA A 21 6.27 -6.76 -25.24
CA ALA A 21 7.35 -6.59 -24.28
C ALA A 21 8.74 -6.47 -24.98
N ALA A 22 8.98 -7.25 -26.02
CA ALA A 22 10.21 -7.16 -26.77
C ALA A 22 10.34 -5.82 -27.53
N ASP A 23 9.23 -5.34 -28.12
CA ASP A 23 9.17 -4.02 -28.76
C ASP A 23 9.41 -2.90 -27.75
N PHE A 24 8.78 -2.96 -26.57
CA PHE A 24 8.99 -2.02 -25.46
C PHE A 24 10.45 -1.96 -25.00
N LEU A 25 11.10 -3.14 -24.93
CA LEU A 25 12.51 -3.27 -24.53
C LEU A 25 13.50 -3.02 -25.67
N HIS A 26 13.02 -2.73 -26.89
CA HIS A 26 13.84 -2.55 -28.08
C HIS A 26 14.76 -3.75 -28.40
N ILE A 27 14.25 -4.96 -28.19
CA ILE A 27 14.94 -6.23 -28.50
C ILE A 27 14.06 -7.11 -29.38
N THR A 28 14.63 -8.21 -29.91
CA THR A 28 13.84 -9.16 -30.70
C THR A 28 13.05 -10.11 -29.80
N GLN A 29 11.85 -10.48 -30.23
CA GLN A 29 11.00 -11.46 -29.52
C GLN A 29 11.72 -12.78 -29.20
N PRO A 30 12.51 -13.39 -30.14
CA PRO A 30 13.26 -14.61 -29.83
C PRO A 30 14.28 -14.40 -28.70
N THR A 31 14.91 -13.23 -28.64
CA THR A 31 15.86 -12.89 -27.56
C THR A 31 15.18 -12.85 -26.21
N LEU A 32 14.06 -12.12 -26.10
CA LEU A 32 13.29 -12.03 -24.85
C LEU A 32 12.78 -13.40 -24.41
N SER A 33 12.18 -14.15 -25.35
CA SER A 33 11.66 -15.49 -25.07
C SER A 33 12.74 -16.44 -24.55
N ARG A 34 13.94 -16.39 -25.13
CA ARG A 34 15.08 -17.21 -24.70
C ARG A 34 15.55 -16.82 -23.30
N GLN A 35 15.68 -15.53 -23.01
CA GLN A 35 16.10 -15.04 -21.69
C GLN A 35 15.14 -15.47 -20.57
N ILE A 36 13.82 -15.44 -20.83
CA ILE A 36 12.84 -15.93 -19.89
C ILE A 36 12.92 -17.45 -19.71
N MET A 37 13.08 -18.21 -20.80
CA MET A 37 13.24 -19.66 -20.71
C MET A 37 14.52 -20.06 -19.97
N ASP A 38 15.60 -19.32 -20.14
CA ASP A 38 16.86 -19.56 -19.44
C ASP A 38 16.71 -19.24 -17.94
N LEU A 39 15.97 -18.19 -17.59
CA LEU A 39 15.59 -17.84 -16.20
C LEU A 39 14.76 -18.98 -15.56
N GLU A 40 13.71 -19.44 -16.22
CA GLU A 40 12.85 -20.55 -15.74
C GLU A 40 13.67 -21.82 -15.52
N ARG A 41 14.60 -22.10 -16.42
CA ARG A 41 15.51 -23.26 -16.27
C ARG A 41 16.47 -23.07 -15.08
N GLU A 42 17.02 -21.89 -14.88
CA GLU A 42 17.90 -21.58 -13.74
C GLU A 42 17.16 -21.75 -12.41
N LEU A 43 15.88 -21.32 -12.35
CA LEU A 43 15.04 -21.42 -11.16
C LEU A 43 14.41 -22.80 -10.97
N GLY A 44 14.41 -23.65 -12.01
CA GLY A 44 13.80 -24.98 -11.98
C GLY A 44 12.27 -24.97 -11.93
N THR A 45 11.64 -23.85 -12.32
CA THR A 45 10.18 -23.71 -12.33
C THR A 45 9.72 -22.87 -13.53
N THR A 46 8.44 -23.00 -13.90
CA THR A 46 7.79 -22.22 -14.95
C THR A 46 7.16 -20.98 -14.31
N LEU A 47 7.52 -19.80 -14.79
CA LEU A 47 6.97 -18.53 -14.31
C LEU A 47 5.82 -18.03 -15.19
N ILE A 48 5.78 -18.43 -16.45
CA ILE A 48 4.87 -17.93 -17.48
C ILE A 48 4.14 -19.07 -18.18
N ASN A 49 2.81 -18.99 -18.15
CA ASN A 49 1.96 -19.80 -19.02
C ASN A 49 1.79 -19.11 -20.37
N ARG A 50 2.09 -19.83 -21.46
CA ARG A 50 1.94 -19.35 -22.83
C ARG A 50 0.66 -19.96 -23.42
N GLY A 51 -0.38 -19.15 -23.58
CA GLY A 51 -1.67 -19.57 -24.13
C GLY A 51 -2.01 -18.88 -25.44
N LYS A 52 -3.09 -19.34 -26.09
CA LYS A 52 -3.63 -18.71 -27.31
C LYS A 52 -4.12 -17.28 -27.08
N ASN A 53 -4.47 -16.95 -25.86
CA ASN A 53 -5.03 -15.63 -25.46
C ASN A 53 -3.98 -14.68 -24.85
N GLY A 54 -2.70 -15.01 -24.93
CA GLY A 54 -1.63 -14.18 -24.35
C GLY A 54 -0.78 -14.93 -23.34
N LEU A 55 -0.09 -14.15 -22.52
CA LEU A 55 0.79 -14.57 -21.44
C LEU A 55 0.11 -14.36 -20.10
N THR A 56 0.12 -15.38 -19.23
CA THR A 56 -0.29 -15.26 -17.84
C THR A 56 0.81 -15.77 -16.92
N LEU A 57 0.86 -15.29 -15.69
CA LEU A 57 1.80 -15.78 -14.69
C LEU A 57 1.29 -17.08 -14.04
N THR A 58 2.22 -17.95 -13.66
CA THR A 58 1.96 -19.04 -12.72
C THR A 58 1.95 -18.48 -11.28
N ASP A 59 1.61 -19.31 -10.27
CA ASP A 59 1.73 -18.92 -8.86
C ASP A 59 3.18 -18.57 -8.51
N ASP A 60 4.15 -19.34 -8.98
CA ASP A 60 5.57 -19.05 -8.86
C ASP A 60 5.95 -17.75 -9.61
N GLY A 61 5.33 -17.49 -10.77
CA GLY A 61 5.50 -16.28 -11.54
C GLY A 61 5.00 -15.03 -10.82
N ILE A 62 3.86 -15.13 -10.13
CA ILE A 62 3.30 -14.04 -9.31
C ILE A 62 4.25 -13.74 -8.13
N PHE A 63 4.68 -14.77 -7.42
CA PHE A 63 5.64 -14.64 -6.34
C PHE A 63 6.96 -14.04 -6.82
N PHE A 64 7.50 -14.56 -7.93
CA PHE A 64 8.73 -14.06 -8.52
C PHE A 64 8.63 -12.61 -8.97
N ARG A 65 7.50 -12.21 -9.58
CA ARG A 65 7.24 -10.83 -10.00
C ARG A 65 7.38 -9.87 -8.84
N GLN A 66 6.71 -10.16 -7.71
CA GLN A 66 6.77 -9.31 -6.52
C GLN A 66 8.21 -9.12 -6.03
N ARG A 67 9.01 -10.18 -5.97
CA ARG A 67 10.41 -10.11 -5.54
C ARG A 67 11.32 -9.43 -6.56
N ALA A 68 11.06 -9.66 -7.85
CA ALA A 68 11.80 -9.01 -8.92
C ALA A 68 11.57 -7.49 -8.96
N GLU A 69 10.33 -7.04 -8.71
CA GLU A 69 9.99 -5.61 -8.57
C GLU A 69 10.78 -4.96 -7.42
N GLU A 70 10.82 -5.59 -6.23
CA GLU A 70 11.59 -5.10 -5.08
C GLU A 70 13.09 -4.98 -5.39
N ILE A 71 13.68 -5.98 -6.04
CA ILE A 71 15.11 -6.00 -6.37
C ILE A 71 15.44 -4.92 -7.42
N VAL A 72 14.62 -4.78 -8.45
CA VAL A 72 14.82 -3.77 -9.50
C VAL A 72 14.68 -2.37 -8.94
N GLU A 73 13.63 -2.11 -8.12
CA GLU A 73 13.43 -0.82 -7.45
C GLU A 73 14.63 -0.44 -6.58
N LEU A 74 15.16 -1.40 -5.80
CA LEU A 74 16.34 -1.15 -4.96
C LEU A 74 17.60 -0.87 -5.79
N ALA A 75 17.77 -1.57 -6.92
CA ALA A 75 18.90 -1.35 -7.81
C ALA A 75 18.81 0.01 -8.51
N ASP A 76 17.62 0.43 -8.95
CA ASP A 76 17.38 1.74 -9.57
C ASP A 76 17.70 2.86 -8.57
N ARG A 77 17.28 2.74 -7.32
CA ARG A 77 17.61 3.68 -6.24
C ARG A 77 19.12 3.76 -5.98
N LEU A 78 19.80 2.61 -6.00
CA LEU A 78 21.26 2.58 -5.85
C LEU A 78 21.94 3.34 -7.01
N GLU A 79 21.51 3.10 -8.26
CA GLU A 79 22.04 3.81 -9.43
C GLU A 79 21.80 5.33 -9.31
N GLU A 80 20.56 5.76 -8.95
CA GLU A 80 20.19 7.16 -8.74
C GLU A 80 21.09 7.83 -7.69
N SER A 81 21.42 7.16 -6.59
CA SER A 81 22.25 7.71 -5.52
C SER A 81 23.68 8.08 -5.93
N PHE A 82 24.16 7.58 -7.07
CA PHE A 82 25.48 7.88 -7.62
C PHE A 82 25.45 8.89 -8.77
N VAL A 83 24.31 9.12 -9.41
CA VAL A 83 24.19 10.07 -10.53
C VAL A 83 24.25 11.52 -10.04
N GLU A 84 23.86 11.77 -8.80
CA GLU A 84 23.64 13.12 -8.26
C GLU A 84 24.79 13.61 -7.35
N LYS A 85 26.01 13.71 -7.86
CA LYS A 85 27.10 14.42 -7.17
C LYS A 85 27.14 15.93 -7.48
N ASN A 86 26.02 16.53 -7.81
CA ASN A 86 25.94 17.98 -7.98
C ASN A 86 25.77 18.67 -6.62
N THR A 87 26.21 19.93 -6.54
CA THR A 87 26.19 20.78 -5.32
C THR A 87 24.75 21.13 -4.85
N GLU A 88 23.74 20.83 -5.63
CA GLU A 88 22.34 21.09 -5.32
C GLU A 88 21.67 19.83 -4.75
N VAL A 89 20.81 20.01 -3.73
CA VAL A 89 20.06 18.93 -3.12
C VAL A 89 19.01 18.43 -4.11
N SER A 90 19.16 17.18 -4.53
CA SER A 90 18.33 16.51 -5.55
C SER A 90 18.09 15.05 -5.15
N GLY A 91 17.26 14.33 -5.91
CA GLY A 91 16.98 12.91 -5.69
C GLY A 91 15.53 12.63 -5.41
N THR A 92 15.23 11.37 -5.06
CA THR A 92 13.87 10.90 -4.79
C THR A 92 13.73 10.50 -3.32
N ILE A 93 12.69 11.00 -2.65
CA ILE A 93 12.31 10.59 -1.30
C ILE A 93 11.03 9.76 -1.39
N SER A 94 11.11 8.50 -0.97
CA SER A 94 9.98 7.57 -0.91
C SER A 94 9.34 7.60 0.48
N ILE A 95 8.04 7.90 0.52
CA ILE A 95 7.31 8.08 1.77
C ILE A 95 6.14 7.10 1.81
N GLY A 96 6.02 6.34 2.90
CA GLY A 96 4.83 5.55 3.20
C GLY A 96 3.90 6.31 4.15
N ALA A 97 2.60 6.33 3.87
CA ALA A 97 1.64 6.99 4.74
C ALA A 97 0.37 6.14 4.92
N THR A 98 -0.14 6.11 6.14
CA THR A 98 -1.49 5.61 6.42
C THR A 98 -2.51 6.74 6.26
N GLU A 99 -3.75 6.40 5.88
CA GLU A 99 -4.86 7.38 5.83
C GLU A 99 -5.12 7.96 7.23
N SER A 100 -4.86 9.27 7.39
CA SER A 100 -4.96 9.94 8.68
C SER A 100 -4.94 11.46 8.52
N ILE A 101 -5.34 12.19 9.56
CA ILE A 101 -5.22 13.66 9.59
C ILE A 101 -3.75 14.11 9.42
N GLY A 102 -2.81 13.28 9.84
CA GLY A 102 -1.38 13.50 9.66
C GLY A 102 -0.97 13.68 8.20
N SER A 103 -1.70 13.11 7.25
CA SER A 103 -1.46 13.27 5.81
C SER A 103 -1.53 14.74 5.36
N ARG A 104 -2.37 15.57 5.98
CA ARG A 104 -2.43 17.02 5.71
C ARG A 104 -1.15 17.73 6.14
N LEU A 105 -0.57 17.36 7.29
CA LEU A 105 0.73 17.90 7.73
C LEU A 105 1.82 17.49 6.74
N PHE A 106 1.84 16.23 6.35
CA PHE A 106 2.80 15.71 5.37
C PHE A 106 2.73 16.44 4.03
N ALA A 107 1.53 16.66 3.50
CA ALA A 107 1.33 17.43 2.27
C ALA A 107 1.90 18.84 2.37
N ARG A 108 1.74 19.53 3.52
CA ARG A 108 2.34 20.85 3.76
C ARG A 108 3.86 20.79 3.81
N LEU A 109 4.42 19.78 4.49
CA LEU A 109 5.87 19.60 4.58
C LEU A 109 6.49 19.31 3.20
N ILE A 110 5.87 18.42 2.41
CA ILE A 110 6.30 18.12 1.04
C ILE A 110 6.28 19.39 0.20
N ARG A 111 5.21 20.20 0.28
CA ARG A 111 5.13 21.47 -0.46
C ARG A 111 6.27 22.41 -0.08
N GLN A 112 6.48 22.65 1.22
CA GLN A 112 7.54 23.54 1.69
C GLN A 112 8.93 23.06 1.31
N PHE A 113 9.15 21.75 1.35
CA PHE A 113 10.40 21.12 0.94
C PHE A 113 10.64 21.26 -0.56
N SER A 114 9.61 21.02 -1.38
CA SER A 114 9.69 21.17 -2.85
C SER A 114 9.95 22.62 -3.29
N GLU A 115 9.37 23.61 -2.56
CA GLU A 115 9.67 25.04 -2.80
C GLU A 115 11.13 25.38 -2.53
N LYS A 116 11.75 24.74 -1.52
CA LYS A 116 13.15 24.98 -1.15
C LYS A 116 14.15 24.16 -1.97
N TYR A 117 13.74 22.94 -2.37
CA TYR A 117 14.59 21.99 -3.09
C TYR A 117 13.86 21.45 -4.33
N PRO A 118 13.76 22.23 -5.41
CA PRO A 118 12.92 21.93 -6.57
C PRO A 118 13.38 20.71 -7.38
N LEU A 119 14.61 20.23 -7.16
CA LEU A 119 15.13 19.03 -7.81
C LEU A 119 14.83 17.74 -7.04
N VAL A 120 14.23 17.84 -5.84
CA VAL A 120 13.82 16.67 -5.08
C VAL A 120 12.43 16.24 -5.53
N ARG A 121 12.30 14.94 -5.79
CA ARG A 121 11.04 14.27 -6.14
C ARG A 121 10.52 13.49 -4.95
N PHE A 122 9.21 13.27 -4.91
CA PHE A 122 8.57 12.47 -3.86
C PHE A 122 7.76 11.34 -4.48
N HIS A 123 7.95 10.12 -3.96
CA HIS A 123 7.06 9.01 -4.18
C HIS A 123 6.25 8.77 -2.92
N LEU A 124 4.93 8.82 -3.02
CA LEU A 124 4.03 8.61 -1.89
C LEU A 124 3.32 7.26 -2.06
N TYR A 125 3.52 6.39 -1.08
CA TYR A 125 2.87 5.08 -1.00
C TYR A 125 1.83 5.12 0.11
N ASN A 126 0.61 4.72 -0.21
CA ASN A 126 -0.47 4.62 0.78
C ASN A 126 -0.75 3.15 1.09
N ASP A 127 -0.57 2.76 2.35
CA ASP A 127 -0.76 1.38 2.78
C ASP A 127 -0.95 1.29 4.31
N MET A 128 -1.21 0.07 4.80
CA MET A 128 -1.23 -0.21 6.24
C MET A 128 0.18 -0.13 6.84
N ALA A 129 0.25 0.29 8.11
CA ALA A 129 1.51 0.52 8.82
C ALA A 129 2.48 -0.68 8.76
N ASP A 130 1.96 -1.91 8.78
CA ASP A 130 2.79 -3.11 8.78
C ASP A 130 3.47 -3.34 7.42
N TYR A 131 2.79 -3.04 6.29
CA TYR A 131 3.38 -3.07 4.95
C TYR A 131 4.36 -1.93 4.72
N ILE A 132 4.05 -0.72 5.21
CA ILE A 132 4.99 0.41 5.15
C ILE A 132 6.28 0.05 5.89
N LYS A 133 6.19 -0.55 7.08
CA LYS A 133 7.36 -1.00 7.86
C LYS A 133 8.17 -2.06 7.13
N ASP A 134 7.51 -3.07 6.53
CA ASP A 134 8.21 -4.09 5.75
C ASP A 134 9.00 -3.46 4.59
N ARG A 135 8.43 -2.48 3.89
CA ARG A 135 9.13 -1.74 2.84
C ARG A 135 10.26 -0.84 3.37
N MET A 136 10.09 -0.25 4.56
CA MET A 136 11.16 0.51 5.24
C MET A 136 12.32 -0.42 5.63
N ASP A 137 12.03 -1.58 6.21
CA ASP A 137 13.03 -2.60 6.57
C ASP A 137 13.82 -3.11 5.35
N LYS A 138 13.20 -3.10 4.16
CA LYS A 138 13.83 -3.43 2.87
C LYS A 138 14.57 -2.25 2.21
N GLY A 139 14.54 -1.06 2.80
CA GLY A 139 15.14 0.14 2.21
C GLY A 139 14.39 0.72 1.01
N LEU A 140 13.14 0.33 0.77
CA LEU A 140 12.28 0.80 -0.32
C LEU A 140 11.47 2.06 0.03
N ILE A 141 11.40 2.43 1.31
CA ILE A 141 10.76 3.64 1.82
C ILE A 141 11.74 4.32 2.79
N ASP A 142 11.91 5.64 2.64
CA ASP A 142 12.85 6.43 3.44
C ASP A 142 12.21 6.95 4.72
N ALA A 143 10.91 7.25 4.69
CA ALA A 143 10.17 7.75 5.84
C ALA A 143 8.74 7.22 5.85
N GLY A 144 8.19 6.99 7.05
CA GLY A 144 6.81 6.51 7.22
C GLY A 144 5.98 7.41 8.14
N LEU A 145 4.75 7.75 7.72
CA LEU A 145 3.73 8.32 8.58
C LEU A 145 2.80 7.19 9.04
N LEU A 146 2.90 6.81 10.31
CA LEU A 146 2.23 5.65 10.85
C LEU A 146 1.27 6.04 11.98
N LEU A 147 0.19 5.28 12.14
CA LEU A 147 -0.74 5.40 13.26
C LEU A 147 -0.43 4.35 14.33
N GLU A 148 -0.42 4.79 15.58
CA GLU A 148 -0.38 3.86 16.71
C GLU A 148 -1.68 3.00 16.78
N PRO A 149 -1.59 1.76 17.26
CA PRO A 149 -0.44 1.09 17.85
C PRO A 149 0.54 0.56 16.78
N VAL A 150 1.82 0.90 16.91
CA VAL A 150 2.90 0.46 16.00
C VAL A 150 4.19 0.27 16.79
N ASP A 151 4.93 -0.79 16.46
CA ASP A 151 6.26 -1.00 17.02
C ASP A 151 7.29 -0.15 16.27
N THR A 152 7.89 0.80 16.97
CA THR A 152 8.90 1.74 16.44
C THR A 152 10.32 1.45 16.93
N SER A 153 10.55 0.31 17.60
CA SER A 153 11.83 0.00 18.28
C SER A 153 13.06 0.00 17.36
N LYS A 154 12.87 -0.18 16.06
CA LYS A 154 13.94 -0.22 15.04
C LYS A 154 14.20 1.13 14.34
N TYR A 155 13.38 2.15 14.61
CA TYR A 155 13.36 3.39 13.83
C TYR A 155 13.59 4.60 14.71
N ASP A 156 14.25 5.62 14.18
CA ASP A 156 14.15 6.95 14.71
C ASP A 156 12.77 7.53 14.38
N TYR A 157 12.06 8.07 15.37
CA TYR A 157 10.73 8.58 15.15
C TYR A 157 10.45 9.89 15.88
N ILE A 158 9.51 10.64 15.31
CA ILE A 158 8.95 11.87 15.93
C ILE A 158 7.46 11.62 16.13
N ARG A 159 6.99 11.75 17.38
CA ARG A 159 5.57 11.68 17.67
C ARG A 159 4.91 13.01 17.33
N LEU A 160 3.92 12.96 16.45
CA LEU A 160 3.13 14.15 16.10
C LEU A 160 2.13 14.46 17.21
N SER A 161 1.80 15.76 17.37
CA SER A 161 0.84 16.23 18.39
C SER A 161 -0.62 16.00 17.97
N GLN A 162 -0.87 15.77 16.69
CA GLN A 162 -2.19 15.46 16.17
C GLN A 162 -2.68 14.14 16.74
N LYS A 163 -3.94 14.15 17.20
CA LYS A 163 -4.64 12.96 17.65
C LYS A 163 -5.76 12.64 16.69
N GLU A 164 -5.94 11.37 16.41
CA GLU A 164 -7.06 10.87 15.66
C GLU A 164 -8.20 10.52 16.61
N THR A 165 -9.42 10.74 16.19
CA THR A 165 -10.62 10.31 16.90
C THR A 165 -11.26 9.14 16.17
N TRP A 166 -11.53 8.09 16.90
CA TRP A 166 -12.32 6.99 16.37
C TRP A 166 -13.78 7.37 16.33
N GLY A 167 -14.42 7.03 15.23
CA GLY A 167 -15.83 7.24 15.02
C GLY A 167 -16.48 6.05 14.29
N VAL A 168 -17.77 6.18 14.06
CA VAL A 168 -18.55 5.21 13.28
C VAL A 168 -19.15 5.94 12.09
N LEU A 169 -18.74 5.56 10.89
CA LEU A 169 -19.34 6.01 9.66
C LEU A 169 -20.62 5.21 9.39
N MET A 170 -21.70 5.91 9.11
CA MET A 170 -23.00 5.34 8.75
C MET A 170 -23.73 6.25 7.78
N ARG A 171 -24.79 5.74 7.17
CA ARG A 171 -25.68 6.56 6.32
C ARG A 171 -26.45 7.59 7.13
N ASP A 172 -26.82 8.69 6.51
CA ASP A 172 -27.62 9.77 7.14
C ASP A 172 -29.01 9.30 7.59
N ASP A 173 -29.56 8.27 6.93
CA ASP A 173 -30.86 7.68 7.27
C ASP A 173 -30.78 6.56 8.35
N HIS A 174 -29.57 6.28 8.86
CA HIS A 174 -29.38 5.26 9.90
C HIS A 174 -30.03 5.71 11.22
N PRO A 175 -30.68 4.80 12.00
CA PRO A 175 -31.34 5.16 13.25
C PRO A 175 -30.49 5.88 14.29
N LEU A 176 -29.17 5.70 14.24
CA LEU A 176 -28.21 6.33 15.15
C LEU A 176 -27.59 7.62 14.60
N ALA A 177 -27.80 7.98 13.32
CA ALA A 177 -27.09 9.08 12.66
C ALA A 177 -27.40 10.49 13.25
N GLY A 178 -28.55 10.65 13.90
CA GLY A 178 -28.95 11.92 14.53
C GLY A 178 -28.43 12.12 15.96
N GLN A 179 -27.70 11.16 16.50
CA GLN A 179 -27.19 11.22 17.88
C GLN A 179 -25.83 11.92 17.93
N GLU A 180 -25.61 12.73 18.95
CA GLU A 180 -24.31 13.36 19.20
C GLU A 180 -23.24 12.34 19.62
N PHE A 181 -23.65 11.30 20.35
CA PHE A 181 -22.82 10.19 20.80
C PHE A 181 -23.55 8.88 20.60
N ILE A 182 -22.81 7.86 20.26
CA ILE A 182 -23.29 6.49 20.09
C ILE A 182 -22.60 5.62 21.13
N THR A 183 -23.36 4.84 21.88
CA THR A 183 -22.78 3.88 22.82
C THR A 183 -22.33 2.61 22.10
N LEU A 184 -21.37 1.90 22.69
CA LEU A 184 -20.88 0.64 22.13
C LEU A 184 -21.98 -0.43 22.14
N GLU A 185 -22.87 -0.43 23.16
CA GLU A 185 -24.00 -1.34 23.24
C GLU A 185 -25.07 -1.10 22.15
N GLU A 186 -25.17 0.11 21.63
CA GLU A 186 -26.07 0.43 20.53
C GLU A 186 -25.52 -0.06 19.20
N ILE A 187 -24.23 0.25 18.93
CA ILE A 187 -23.66 -0.03 17.62
C ILE A 187 -23.45 -1.52 17.33
N VAL A 188 -23.20 -2.35 18.35
CA VAL A 188 -23.02 -3.81 18.18
C VAL A 188 -24.27 -4.53 17.66
N ARG A 189 -25.45 -3.87 17.70
CA ARG A 189 -26.71 -4.43 17.19
C ARG A 189 -26.81 -4.36 15.66
N TYR A 190 -25.92 -3.64 15.01
CA TYR A 190 -25.90 -3.43 13.56
C TYR A 190 -24.75 -4.17 12.91
N PRO A 191 -24.82 -4.43 11.60
CA PRO A 191 -23.68 -4.96 10.86
C PRO A 191 -22.50 -3.99 10.93
N LEU A 192 -21.31 -4.50 11.25
CA LEU A 192 -20.10 -3.71 11.44
C LEU A 192 -19.07 -4.02 10.35
N ILE A 193 -18.48 -2.98 9.78
CA ILE A 193 -17.37 -3.05 8.85
C ILE A 193 -16.12 -2.65 9.63
N LEU A 194 -15.18 -3.58 9.81
CA LEU A 194 -14.02 -3.41 10.68
C LEU A 194 -12.72 -3.32 9.87
N PRO A 195 -11.70 -2.59 10.38
CA PRO A 195 -10.37 -2.64 9.80
C PRO A 195 -9.81 -4.07 9.77
N LEU A 196 -9.13 -4.44 8.69
CA LEU A 196 -8.49 -5.75 8.56
C LEU A 196 -7.25 -5.88 9.44
N ARG A 197 -6.59 -4.77 9.81
CA ARG A 197 -5.38 -4.76 10.61
C ARG A 197 -5.64 -5.36 12.00
N GLU A 198 -5.04 -6.52 12.29
CA GLU A 198 -5.32 -7.33 13.48
C GLU A 198 -5.18 -6.56 14.80
N ARG A 199 -4.11 -5.78 14.97
CA ARG A 199 -3.87 -5.00 16.20
C ARG A 199 -4.98 -3.96 16.44
N VAL A 200 -5.40 -3.26 15.39
CA VAL A 200 -6.47 -2.26 15.45
C VAL A 200 -7.82 -2.95 15.71
N ARG A 201 -8.06 -4.05 15.01
CA ARG A 201 -9.26 -4.85 15.20
C ARG A 201 -9.39 -5.37 16.65
N ALA A 202 -8.30 -5.91 17.20
CA ALA A 202 -8.25 -6.37 18.57
C ALA A 202 -8.54 -5.25 19.58
N GLU A 203 -8.07 -4.03 19.32
CA GLU A 203 -8.34 -2.87 20.13
C GLU A 203 -9.83 -2.47 20.08
N ILE A 204 -10.44 -2.45 18.89
CA ILE A 204 -11.87 -2.19 18.72
C ILE A 204 -12.72 -3.25 19.45
N LEU A 205 -12.39 -4.55 19.29
CA LEU A 205 -13.09 -5.63 19.98
C LEU A 205 -12.98 -5.52 21.51
N ASN A 206 -11.81 -5.08 22.00
CA ASN A 206 -11.61 -4.82 23.41
C ASN A 206 -12.48 -3.64 23.90
N TRP A 207 -12.61 -2.57 23.13
CA TRP A 207 -13.55 -1.48 23.47
C TRP A 207 -15.02 -1.95 23.50
N LEU A 208 -15.39 -2.78 22.52
CA LEU A 208 -16.75 -3.36 22.45
C LEU A 208 -16.99 -4.41 23.53
N ASN A 209 -15.96 -4.83 24.25
CA ASN A 209 -16.00 -5.88 25.28
C ASN A 209 -16.70 -7.17 24.81
N CYS A 210 -16.42 -7.59 23.59
CA CYS A 210 -17.01 -8.78 22.98
C CYS A 210 -16.00 -9.50 22.07
N GLU A 211 -16.32 -10.76 21.73
CA GLU A 211 -15.58 -11.50 20.72
C GLU A 211 -16.18 -11.25 19.33
N GLU A 212 -15.36 -11.32 18.29
CA GLU A 212 -15.82 -11.08 16.91
C GLU A 212 -16.96 -12.03 16.48
N LYS A 213 -16.95 -13.27 16.99
CA LYS A 213 -18.02 -14.26 16.72
C LYS A 213 -19.42 -13.82 17.20
N ASP A 214 -19.45 -12.87 18.14
CA ASP A 214 -20.72 -12.36 18.73
C ASP A 214 -21.23 -11.13 17.96
N LEU A 215 -20.47 -10.66 16.95
CA LEU A 215 -20.80 -9.53 16.11
C LEU A 215 -21.21 -9.96 14.71
N ASN A 216 -22.04 -9.16 14.07
CA ASN A 216 -22.30 -9.28 12.65
C ASN A 216 -21.23 -8.44 11.87
N VAL A 217 -20.16 -9.09 11.42
CA VAL A 217 -19.08 -8.46 10.65
C VAL A 217 -19.10 -9.00 9.22
N PRO A 218 -19.91 -8.43 8.31
CA PRO A 218 -20.03 -8.91 6.94
C PRO A 218 -18.77 -8.66 6.11
N LEU A 219 -17.94 -7.68 6.50
CA LEU A 219 -16.78 -7.28 5.73
C LEU A 219 -15.70 -6.62 6.60
N SER A 220 -14.46 -6.74 6.15
CA SER A 220 -13.29 -6.01 6.68
C SER A 220 -12.58 -5.25 5.58
N TYR A 221 -11.98 -4.11 5.92
CA TYR A 221 -11.34 -3.23 4.95
C TYR A 221 -9.89 -2.93 5.29
N THR A 222 -9.10 -2.61 4.28
CA THR A 222 -7.72 -2.10 4.40
C THR A 222 -7.66 -0.59 4.23
N LEU A 223 -8.39 -0.05 3.25
CA LEU A 223 -8.49 1.38 2.93
C LEU A 223 -9.94 1.85 3.15
N LEU A 224 -10.08 2.96 3.86
CA LEU A 224 -11.39 3.51 4.22
C LEU A 224 -12.21 3.92 3.00
N SER A 225 -11.57 4.38 1.93
CA SER A 225 -12.26 4.76 0.67
C SER A 225 -13.22 3.70 0.14
N ASN A 226 -12.83 2.41 0.22
CA ASN A 226 -13.72 1.32 -0.17
C ASN A 226 -14.84 1.08 0.85
N ALA A 227 -14.55 1.23 2.15
CA ALA A 227 -15.54 1.06 3.20
C ALA A 227 -16.65 2.14 3.12
N VAL A 228 -16.30 3.38 2.76
CA VAL A 228 -17.26 4.47 2.52
C VAL A 228 -18.33 4.06 1.52
N LEU A 229 -17.93 3.55 0.36
CA LEU A 229 -18.87 3.11 -0.69
C LEU A 229 -19.80 1.98 -0.20
N LEU A 230 -19.29 1.06 0.60
CA LEU A 230 -20.08 -0.04 1.15
C LEU A 230 -21.07 0.41 2.22
N VAL A 231 -20.69 1.43 3.01
CA VAL A 231 -21.61 2.09 3.94
C VAL A 231 -22.72 2.83 3.19
N GLU A 232 -22.40 3.54 2.12
CA GLU A 232 -23.36 4.22 1.24
C GLU A 232 -24.39 3.24 0.65
N GLU A 233 -23.94 2.04 0.27
CA GLU A 233 -24.82 0.94 -0.20
C GLU A 233 -25.59 0.23 0.92
N GLY A 234 -25.37 0.63 2.18
CA GLY A 234 -26.13 0.11 3.32
C GLY A 234 -25.68 -1.24 3.84
N LEU A 235 -24.42 -1.66 3.57
CA LEU A 235 -23.90 -2.95 4.04
C LEU A 235 -23.71 -2.99 5.56
N GLY A 236 -23.47 -1.85 6.21
CA GLY A 236 -23.26 -1.74 7.64
C GLY A 236 -22.64 -0.41 8.05
N CYS A 237 -22.18 -0.35 9.30
CA CYS A 237 -21.50 0.81 9.87
C CYS A 237 -20.00 0.54 9.97
N ALA A 238 -19.16 1.48 9.55
CA ALA A 238 -17.70 1.29 9.56
C ALA A 238 -17.04 2.01 10.75
N PHE A 239 -16.26 1.27 11.55
CA PHE A 239 -15.35 1.89 12.50
C PHE A 239 -14.18 2.50 11.74
N CYS A 240 -13.97 3.80 11.89
CA CYS A 240 -12.91 4.52 11.17
C CYS A 240 -12.39 5.73 11.98
N LEU A 241 -11.31 6.30 11.51
CA LEU A 241 -10.77 7.55 12.01
C LEU A 241 -11.43 8.72 11.29
N ASP A 242 -11.82 9.77 12.04
CA ASP A 242 -12.43 10.98 11.47
C ASP A 242 -11.49 11.70 10.49
N GLY A 243 -10.21 11.71 10.80
CA GLY A 243 -9.17 12.32 9.95
C GLY A 243 -9.01 11.64 8.59
N ALA A 244 -9.28 10.34 8.51
CA ALA A 244 -9.26 9.61 7.23
C ALA A 244 -10.44 9.98 6.33
N LEU A 245 -11.63 10.25 6.89
CA LEU A 245 -12.80 10.74 6.14
C LEU A 245 -12.58 12.14 5.57
N ALA A 246 -11.96 13.03 6.34
CA ALA A 246 -11.72 14.41 5.91
C ALA A 246 -10.77 14.55 4.71
N ILE A 247 -10.15 13.46 4.25
CA ILE A 247 -9.33 13.44 3.03
C ILE A 247 -10.23 13.27 1.79
N HIS A 248 -11.41 12.69 1.94
CA HIS A 248 -12.35 12.37 0.86
C HIS A 248 -13.50 13.38 0.71
N SER A 249 -13.58 14.36 1.60
CA SER A 249 -14.57 15.48 1.56
C SER A 249 -13.91 16.79 1.00
#